data_d775f7441d6852c76fb26b1f265d7497
#
_entry.id   d775f7441d6852c76fb26b1f265d7497
#
_cell.length_a   1.000
_cell.length_b   1.000
_cell.length_c   1.000
_cell.angle_alpha   90.00
_cell.angle_beta   90.00
_cell.angle_gamma   90.00
#
_symmetry.space_group_name_H-M   'P 1'
#
loop_
_entity.id
_entity.type
_entity.pdbx_description
1 polymer ?
#
loop_
_entity_poly.entity_id
_entity_poly.type
_entity_poly.pdbx_seq_one_letter_code
_entity_poly.pdbx_strand_id
1 'polypeptide(L)'
;KAQWQHTPAYQAYAKKSKGRSKEAEAALANGMMLIFADFGKCKSADPASPEAQALVKRLQAYISENYYHCTPEMLNALGTMYRSGGAFTINIDNAGGEGTAEFAARAIDAYCR
;
A
#
# COMPACT_ATOMS: atom_id res chain seq x y z
N LYS A 1 -12.56 17.23 2.81
CA LYS A 1 -11.61 17.42 1.71
C LYS A 1 -10.52 18.41 2.10
N ALA A 2 -10.92 19.56 2.59
CA ALA A 2 -9.94 20.57 3.00
C ALA A 2 -9.08 20.04 4.15
N GLN A 3 -9.66 19.21 5.00
CA GLN A 3 -8.92 18.64 6.13
C GLN A 3 -7.79 17.74 5.68
N TRP A 4 -8.01 17.00 4.61
CA TRP A 4 -6.95 16.15 4.06
C TRP A 4 -5.72 16.99 3.68
N GLN A 5 -5.95 18.16 3.10
CA GLN A 5 -4.88 19.03 2.65
C GLN A 5 -4.05 19.62 3.79
N HIS A 6 -4.60 19.63 5.00
CA HIS A 6 -3.91 20.16 6.18
C HIS A 6 -3.21 19.10 7.00
N THR A 7 -3.26 17.83 6.58
CA THR A 7 -2.61 16.76 7.33
C THR A 7 -1.12 16.74 7.03
N PRO A 8 -0.30 16.33 8.02
CA PRO A 8 1.13 16.16 7.76
C PRO A 8 1.41 15.16 6.63
N ALA A 9 0.56 14.14 6.49
CA ALA A 9 0.74 13.15 5.43
C ALA A 9 0.60 13.79 4.06
N TYR A 10 -0.42 14.61 3.87
CA TYR A 10 -0.61 15.27 2.59
C TYR A 10 0.55 16.20 2.27
N GLN A 11 0.99 16.98 3.26
CA GLN A 11 2.09 17.91 3.06
C GLN A 11 3.38 17.19 2.70
N ALA A 12 3.65 16.06 3.36
CA ALA A 12 4.84 15.26 3.05
C ALA A 12 4.76 14.69 1.65
N TYR A 13 3.58 14.20 1.26
CA TYR A 13 3.39 13.67 -0.09
C TYR A 13 3.57 14.76 -1.14
N ALA A 14 2.97 15.92 -0.93
CA ALA A 14 3.07 17.01 -1.88
C ALA A 14 4.53 17.45 -2.07
N LYS A 15 5.29 17.47 -0.99
CA LYS A 15 6.70 17.82 -1.05
C LYS A 15 7.50 16.80 -1.83
N LYS A 16 7.24 15.51 -1.61
CA LYS A 16 7.97 14.44 -2.29
C LYS A 16 7.60 14.33 -3.77
N SER A 17 6.35 14.63 -4.11
CA SER A 17 5.91 14.54 -5.50
C SER A 17 6.27 15.75 -6.33
N LYS A 18 6.72 16.83 -5.69
CA LYS A 18 7.06 18.06 -6.40
C LYS A 18 8.22 17.80 -7.36
N GLY A 19 8.02 18.16 -8.62
CA GLY A 19 9.04 17.99 -9.64
C GLY A 19 9.09 16.63 -10.30
N ARG A 20 8.23 15.70 -9.88
CA ARG A 20 8.19 14.38 -10.52
C ARG A 20 7.47 14.46 -11.86
N SER A 21 8.02 13.75 -12.84
CA SER A 21 7.36 13.61 -14.14
C SER A 21 6.27 12.55 -14.05
N LYS A 22 5.40 12.51 -15.08
CA LYS A 22 4.40 11.46 -15.18
C LYS A 22 5.03 10.08 -15.24
N GLU A 23 6.17 9.98 -15.93
CA GLU A 23 6.89 8.72 -16.03
C GLU A 23 7.40 8.25 -14.67
N ALA A 24 7.91 9.19 -13.86
CA ALA A 24 8.38 8.85 -12.52
C ALA A 24 7.23 8.39 -11.63
N GLU A 25 6.07 9.07 -11.72
CA GLU A 25 4.90 8.67 -10.95
C GLU A 25 4.40 7.29 -11.37
N ALA A 26 4.38 7.03 -12.68
CA ALA A 26 3.98 5.72 -13.19
C ALA A 26 4.93 4.63 -12.73
N ALA A 27 6.23 4.91 -12.73
CA ALA A 27 7.23 3.93 -12.27
C ALA A 27 7.03 3.60 -10.80
N LEU A 28 6.69 4.60 -9.97
CA LEU A 28 6.42 4.36 -8.55
C LEU A 28 5.17 3.52 -8.35
N ALA A 29 4.12 3.79 -9.13
CA ALA A 29 2.90 2.99 -9.06
C ALA A 29 3.17 1.56 -9.47
N ASN A 30 3.97 1.35 -10.53
CA ASN A 30 4.33 0.00 -10.97
C ASN A 30 5.14 -0.72 -9.91
N GLY A 31 6.06 -0.03 -9.24
CA GLY A 31 6.85 -0.61 -8.15
C GLY A 31 5.97 -1.08 -7.01
N MET A 32 4.94 -0.30 -6.69
CA MET A 32 3.98 -0.69 -5.65
C MET A 32 3.21 -1.94 -6.07
N MET A 33 2.80 -2.01 -7.33
CA MET A 33 2.07 -3.18 -7.83
C MET A 33 2.93 -4.43 -7.79
N LEU A 34 4.25 -4.31 -7.96
CA LEU A 34 5.15 -5.46 -7.81
C LEU A 34 5.12 -6.01 -6.38
N ILE A 35 5.01 -5.14 -5.38
CA ILE A 35 4.86 -5.59 -4.00
C ILE A 35 3.56 -6.37 -3.84
N PHE A 36 2.48 -5.87 -4.42
CA PHE A 36 1.21 -6.58 -4.35
C PHE A 36 1.24 -7.90 -5.13
N ALA A 37 2.00 -7.97 -6.22
CA ALA A 37 2.20 -9.23 -6.92
C ALA A 37 2.86 -10.26 -6.02
N ASP A 38 3.81 -9.82 -5.19
CA ASP A 38 4.46 -10.69 -4.21
C ASP A 38 3.47 -11.14 -3.12
N PHE A 39 2.58 -10.26 -2.68
CA PHE A 39 1.49 -10.66 -1.79
C PHE A 39 0.66 -11.78 -2.43
N GLY A 40 0.39 -11.65 -3.73
CA GLY A 40 -0.38 -12.66 -4.45
C GLY A 40 0.29 -14.02 -4.45
N LYS A 41 1.62 -14.05 -4.46
CA LYS A 41 2.36 -15.30 -4.44
C LYS A 41 2.21 -16.07 -3.14
N CYS A 42 1.91 -15.40 -2.04
CA CYS A 42 1.76 -16.05 -0.74
C CYS A 42 0.37 -15.88 -0.15
N LYS A 43 -0.63 -15.57 -0.98
CA LYS A 43 -1.97 -15.29 -0.46
C LYS A 43 -2.68 -16.52 0.10
N SER A 44 -2.14 -17.71 -0.12
CA SER A 44 -2.66 -18.92 0.50
C SER A 44 -2.04 -19.16 1.88
N ALA A 45 -1.06 -18.36 2.27
CA ALA A 45 -0.42 -18.48 3.58
C ALA A 45 -1.22 -17.68 4.61
N ASP A 46 -0.79 -17.80 5.88
CA ASP A 46 -1.38 -17.03 6.96
C ASP A 46 -1.00 -15.54 6.78
N PRO A 47 -1.94 -14.62 6.86
CA PRO A 47 -1.61 -13.19 6.80
C PRO A 47 -0.59 -12.74 7.86
N ALA A 48 -0.56 -13.43 9.00
CA ALA A 48 0.41 -13.11 10.07
C ALA A 48 1.73 -13.85 9.90
N SER A 49 1.90 -14.61 8.81
CA SER A 49 3.14 -15.36 8.58
C SER A 49 4.33 -14.44 8.39
N PRO A 50 5.56 -14.94 8.64
CA PRO A 50 6.74 -14.08 8.43
C PRO A 50 6.85 -13.53 7.02
N GLU A 51 6.48 -14.32 6.00
CA GLU A 51 6.52 -13.85 4.62
C GLU A 51 5.57 -12.69 4.40
N ALA A 52 4.33 -12.83 4.86
CA ALA A 52 3.33 -11.77 4.69
C ALA A 52 3.72 -10.53 5.48
N GLN A 53 4.21 -10.69 6.69
CA GLN A 53 4.61 -9.56 7.52
C GLN A 53 5.81 -8.82 6.93
N ALA A 54 6.75 -9.55 6.33
CA ALA A 54 7.88 -8.93 5.66
C ALA A 54 7.41 -8.08 4.48
N LEU A 55 6.38 -8.53 3.77
CA LEU A 55 5.83 -7.76 2.66
C LEU A 55 5.11 -6.50 3.14
N VAL A 56 4.41 -6.57 4.27
CA VAL A 56 3.78 -5.39 4.85
C VAL A 56 4.85 -4.36 5.22
N LYS A 57 5.93 -4.81 5.83
CA LYS A 57 7.03 -3.94 6.20
C LYS A 57 7.66 -3.29 4.96
N ARG A 58 7.82 -4.06 3.91
CA ARG A 58 8.34 -3.56 2.63
C ARG A 58 7.41 -2.51 2.03
N LEU A 59 6.10 -2.77 2.08
CA LEU A 59 5.11 -1.82 1.58
C LEU A 59 5.15 -0.52 2.36
N GLN A 60 5.20 -0.61 3.69
CA GLN A 60 5.27 0.56 4.55
C GLN A 60 6.52 1.39 4.24
N ALA A 61 7.66 0.72 4.08
CA ALA A 61 8.91 1.40 3.76
C ALA A 61 8.83 2.08 2.40
N TYR A 62 8.24 1.40 1.43
CA TYR A 62 8.10 1.94 0.07
C TYR A 62 7.25 3.22 0.07
N ILE A 63 6.13 3.19 0.78
CA ILE A 63 5.26 4.35 0.89
C ILE A 63 5.98 5.48 1.63
N SER A 64 6.67 5.15 2.72
CA SER A 64 7.37 6.16 3.52
C SER A 64 8.48 6.84 2.73
N GLU A 65 9.14 6.10 1.86
CA GLU A 65 10.25 6.63 1.06
C GLU A 65 9.78 7.49 -0.10
N ASN A 66 8.67 7.11 -0.71
CA ASN A 66 8.27 7.67 -2.01
C ASN A 66 7.04 8.58 -1.96
N TYR A 67 6.23 8.48 -0.95
CA TYR A 67 4.98 9.23 -0.87
C TYR A 67 4.91 10.11 0.37
N TYR A 68 4.81 9.49 1.54
CA TYR A 68 4.73 10.22 2.81
C TYR A 68 5.08 9.25 3.93
N HIS A 69 5.46 9.79 5.07
CA HIS A 69 5.78 8.94 6.23
C HIS A 69 4.53 8.13 6.61
N CYS A 70 4.62 6.83 6.44
CA CYS A 70 3.48 5.93 6.63
C CYS A 70 3.50 5.35 8.04
N THR A 71 2.69 5.92 8.92
CA THR A 71 2.54 5.39 10.28
C THR A 71 1.69 4.13 10.25
N PRO A 72 1.71 3.32 11.33
CA PRO A 72 0.82 2.16 11.40
C PRO A 72 -0.65 2.52 11.24
N GLU A 73 -1.09 3.66 11.76
CA GLU A 73 -2.47 4.11 11.62
C GLU A 73 -2.82 4.38 10.16
N MET A 74 -1.91 5.02 9.44
CA MET A 74 -2.12 5.31 8.02
C MET A 74 -2.11 4.03 7.21
N LEU A 75 -1.21 3.12 7.54
CA LEU A 75 -1.13 1.84 6.87
C LEU A 75 -2.41 1.05 7.06
N ASN A 76 -2.97 1.06 8.26
CA ASN A 76 -4.22 0.38 8.56
C ASN A 76 -5.38 0.98 7.75
N ALA A 77 -5.42 2.30 7.62
CA ALA A 77 -6.42 2.97 6.80
C ALA A 77 -6.30 2.56 5.33
N LEU A 78 -5.08 2.43 4.83
CA LEU A 78 -4.85 1.96 3.46
C LEU A 78 -5.35 0.53 3.29
N GLY A 79 -5.12 -0.32 4.28
CA GLY A 79 -5.62 -1.70 4.24
C GLY A 79 -7.13 -1.75 4.10
N THR A 80 -7.83 -0.89 4.83
CA THR A 80 -9.28 -0.79 4.71
C THR A 80 -9.70 -0.39 3.29
N MET A 81 -8.98 0.56 2.71
CA MET A 81 -9.22 0.99 1.33
C MET A 81 -8.99 -0.12 0.33
N TYR A 82 -7.94 -0.91 0.53
CA TYR A 82 -7.56 -1.98 -0.39
C TYR A 82 -8.65 -3.06 -0.47
N ARG A 83 -9.38 -3.30 0.60
CA ARG A 83 -10.43 -4.33 0.63
C ARG A 83 -11.83 -3.78 0.37
N SER A 84 -11.92 -2.50 0.02
CA SER A 84 -13.23 -1.84 -0.10
C SER A 84 -14.01 -2.23 -1.35
N GLY A 85 -13.39 -2.88 -2.32
CA GLY A 85 -14.04 -3.27 -3.56
C GLY A 85 -13.97 -2.24 -4.67
N GLY A 86 -13.25 -1.15 -4.44
CA GLY A 86 -13.11 -0.09 -5.43
C GLY A 86 -11.92 -0.30 -6.36
N ALA A 87 -11.44 0.80 -6.93
CA ALA A 87 -10.36 0.77 -7.91
C ALA A 87 -9.08 0.16 -7.35
N PHE A 88 -8.77 0.44 -6.09
CA PHE A 88 -7.59 -0.14 -5.46
C PHE A 88 -7.66 -1.65 -5.40
N THR A 89 -8.83 -2.19 -5.00
CA THR A 89 -9.03 -3.63 -4.93
C THR A 89 -8.81 -4.27 -6.29
N ILE A 90 -9.39 -3.67 -7.32
CA ILE A 90 -9.29 -4.20 -8.68
C ILE A 90 -7.85 -4.20 -9.15
N ASN A 91 -7.13 -3.10 -8.94
CA ASN A 91 -5.74 -2.98 -9.38
C ASN A 91 -4.84 -3.97 -8.66
N ILE A 92 -5.03 -4.14 -7.36
CA ILE A 92 -4.23 -5.05 -6.57
C ILE A 92 -4.50 -6.49 -6.99
N ASP A 93 -5.76 -6.84 -7.19
CA ASP A 93 -6.11 -8.20 -7.62
C ASP A 93 -5.60 -8.47 -9.03
N ASN A 94 -5.56 -7.46 -9.90
CA ASN A 94 -4.96 -7.62 -11.22
C ASN A 94 -3.45 -7.91 -11.13
N ALA A 95 -2.78 -7.31 -10.15
CA ALA A 95 -1.33 -7.50 -9.99
C ALA A 95 -0.99 -8.87 -9.41
N GLY A 96 -1.75 -9.32 -8.42
CA GLY A 96 -1.40 -10.54 -7.69
C GLY A 96 -2.39 -11.68 -7.83
N GLY A 97 -3.51 -11.45 -8.51
CA GLY A 97 -4.56 -12.44 -8.64
C GLY A 97 -5.70 -12.16 -7.68
N GLU A 98 -6.83 -12.78 -7.96
CA GLU A 98 -8.05 -12.59 -7.17
C GLU A 98 -7.80 -12.88 -5.70
N GLY A 99 -8.25 -12.00 -4.81
CA GLY A 99 -8.09 -12.16 -3.38
C GLY A 99 -6.83 -11.53 -2.81
N THR A 100 -5.94 -11.00 -3.65
CA THR A 100 -4.71 -10.40 -3.19
C THR A 100 -4.96 -9.17 -2.31
N ALA A 101 -5.92 -8.32 -2.70
CA ALA A 101 -6.22 -7.12 -1.93
C ALA A 101 -6.72 -7.47 -0.53
N GLU A 102 -7.59 -8.47 -0.43
CA GLU A 102 -8.10 -8.92 0.86
C GLU A 102 -6.97 -9.51 1.71
N PHE A 103 -6.10 -10.32 1.10
CA PHE A 103 -4.97 -10.90 1.82
C PHE A 103 -4.04 -9.81 2.33
N ALA A 104 -3.70 -8.84 1.48
CA ALA A 104 -2.83 -7.74 1.88
C ALA A 104 -3.44 -6.95 3.04
N ALA A 105 -4.76 -6.69 2.98
CA ALA A 105 -5.46 -5.97 4.04
C ALA A 105 -5.41 -6.74 5.36
N ARG A 106 -5.57 -8.05 5.32
CA ARG A 106 -5.48 -8.88 6.52
C ARG A 106 -4.08 -8.89 7.09
N ALA A 107 -3.07 -8.93 6.21
CA ALA A 107 -1.68 -8.89 6.65
C ALA A 107 -1.36 -7.55 7.31
N ILE A 108 -1.87 -6.46 6.76
CA ILE A 108 -1.71 -5.13 7.34
C ILE A 108 -2.37 -5.07 8.71
N ASP A 109 -3.58 -5.62 8.83
CA ASP A 109 -4.30 -5.65 10.10
C ASP A 109 -3.49 -6.38 11.17
N ALA A 110 -2.92 -7.53 10.83
CA ALA A 110 -2.07 -8.28 11.75
C ALA A 110 -0.82 -7.49 12.13
N TYR A 111 -0.24 -6.79 11.17
CA TYR A 111 0.97 -6.00 11.39
C TYR A 111 0.71 -4.84 12.36
N CYS A 112 -0.46 -4.22 12.27
CA CYS A 112 -0.80 -3.02 13.02
C CYS A 112 -1.37 -3.30 14.42
N ARG A 113 -1.60 -4.55 14.75
CA ARG A 113 -2.13 -4.90 16.07
C ARG A 113 -1.16 -4.65 17.21
#